data_4104f3ab548e78093826fa695a5c8504
#
_entry.id   4104f3ab548e78093826fa695a5c8504
#
_cell.length_a   1.000
_cell.length_b   1.000
_cell.length_c   1.000
_cell.angle_alpha   90.00
_cell.angle_beta   90.00
_cell.angle_gamma   90.00
#
_symmetry.space_group_name_H-M   'P 1'
#
loop_
_entity.id
_entity.type
_entity.pdbx_description
1 polymer ?
#
loop_
_entity_poly.entity_id
_entity_poly.type
_entity_poly.pdbx_seq_one_letter_code
_entity_poly.pdbx_strand_id
1 'polypeptide(L)'
;MTAAAAPPPLARAALPERVEMVALDLDGTCLDFQQQLHPRIEAAVRQAGERVPVVIATGRMYRSALPWARRLGVRAPLICYQGALVQAMPDPDPGEGLAYGRLISTETLDAATAQLAIAVAREHGWHRQAYVDDNLFCEEDRAEARLYAHVGAVPIQFVDDLTTTVARGTVKVVAVILDAEEAVRCRVAMTDALGARARVTPSYPQFIEIASPRAGKGPAVRRLAEELGVDLSRAVAVGDAPNDVDMLEAVGFGVAVESGLEEVLRAADATCAPPQEGGVADVLTALGLAAV
;
A
#
# COMPACT_ATOMS: atom_id res chain seq x y z
N MET A 1 -26.91 12.07 14.56
CA MET A 1 -26.10 12.09 13.35
C MET A 1 -26.63 10.95 12.46
N THR A 2 -27.25 11.27 11.35
CA THR A 2 -27.69 10.26 10.34
C THR A 2 -26.44 9.58 9.82
N ALA A 3 -26.37 8.24 9.89
CA ALA A 3 -25.32 7.47 9.21
C ALA A 3 -25.32 7.87 7.73
N ALA A 4 -24.16 8.25 7.19
CA ALA A 4 -24.04 8.49 5.76
C ALA A 4 -24.43 7.18 5.04
N ALA A 5 -25.24 7.28 4.00
CA ALA A 5 -25.61 6.11 3.20
C ALA A 5 -24.35 5.54 2.54
N ALA A 6 -24.28 4.20 2.43
CA ALA A 6 -23.22 3.56 1.66
C ALA A 6 -23.19 4.10 0.22
N PRO A 7 -22.01 4.23 -0.42
CA PRO A 7 -21.91 4.70 -1.78
C PRO A 7 -22.62 3.76 -2.74
N PRO A 8 -23.11 4.27 -3.88
CA PRO A 8 -23.83 3.44 -4.84
C PRO A 8 -22.89 2.42 -5.51
N PRO A 9 -23.41 1.26 -5.94
CA PRO A 9 -22.68 0.40 -6.86
C PRO A 9 -22.24 1.16 -8.11
N LEU A 10 -21.08 0.81 -8.67
CA LEU A 10 -20.48 1.45 -9.85
C LEU A 10 -21.47 1.69 -10.99
N ALA A 11 -22.35 0.72 -11.27
CA ALA A 11 -23.37 0.81 -12.32
C ALA A 11 -24.41 1.94 -12.11
N ARG A 12 -24.47 2.55 -10.93
CA ARG A 12 -25.37 3.66 -10.58
C ARG A 12 -24.64 4.95 -10.24
N ALA A 13 -23.31 4.95 -10.28
CA ALA A 13 -22.49 6.11 -10.00
C ALA A 13 -22.41 7.06 -11.19
N ALA A 14 -22.25 8.36 -10.90
CA ALA A 14 -21.94 9.36 -11.93
C ALA A 14 -20.43 9.29 -12.23
N LEU A 15 -20.08 8.61 -13.31
CA LEU A 15 -18.69 8.40 -13.70
C LEU A 15 -18.05 9.70 -14.22
N PRO A 16 -16.73 9.92 -14.02
CA PRO A 16 -16.03 11.04 -14.59
C PRO A 16 -15.99 10.96 -16.13
N GLU A 17 -16.21 12.10 -16.80
CA GLU A 17 -16.20 12.19 -18.27
C GLU A 17 -14.81 11.95 -18.87
N ARG A 18 -13.76 12.26 -18.11
CA ARG A 18 -12.36 12.09 -18.50
C ARG A 18 -11.52 11.62 -17.34
N VAL A 19 -10.70 10.61 -17.60
CA VAL A 19 -9.72 10.09 -16.65
C VAL A 19 -8.31 10.35 -17.18
N GLU A 20 -7.42 10.86 -16.33
CA GLU A 20 -6.02 11.15 -16.65
C GLU A 20 -5.03 10.25 -15.90
N MET A 21 -5.45 9.61 -14.83
CA MET A 21 -4.65 8.64 -14.05
C MET A 21 -5.55 7.68 -13.29
N VAL A 22 -5.09 6.46 -13.08
CA VAL A 22 -5.74 5.48 -12.20
C VAL A 22 -4.74 5.02 -11.15
N ALA A 23 -5.09 5.10 -9.86
CA ALA A 23 -4.34 4.54 -8.75
C ALA A 23 -5.06 3.29 -8.22
N LEU A 24 -4.35 2.18 -8.13
CA LEU A 24 -4.90 0.88 -7.72
C LEU A 24 -4.14 0.36 -6.51
N ASP A 25 -4.85 0.02 -5.45
CA ASP A 25 -4.28 -0.86 -4.45
C ASP A 25 -4.07 -2.27 -5.02
N LEU A 26 -3.23 -3.05 -4.36
CA LEU A 26 -2.84 -4.38 -4.84
C LEU A 26 -3.58 -5.49 -4.08
N ASP A 27 -3.41 -5.58 -2.76
CA ASP A 27 -3.87 -6.69 -1.93
C ASP A 27 -5.31 -6.48 -1.44
N GLY A 28 -6.25 -7.29 -1.87
CA GLY A 28 -7.69 -7.11 -1.60
C GLY A 28 -8.41 -6.31 -2.69
N THR A 29 -7.67 -5.67 -3.60
CA THR A 29 -8.19 -4.84 -4.70
C THR A 29 -7.90 -5.45 -6.07
N CYS A 30 -6.64 -5.56 -6.48
CA CYS A 30 -6.24 -6.26 -7.72
C CYS A 30 -6.02 -7.76 -7.49
N LEU A 31 -5.51 -8.13 -6.31
CA LEU A 31 -5.24 -9.50 -5.89
C LEU A 31 -6.19 -9.89 -4.78
N ASP A 32 -6.64 -11.14 -4.79
CA ASP A 32 -7.33 -11.70 -3.63
C ASP A 32 -6.36 -12.01 -2.47
N PHE A 33 -6.90 -12.40 -1.33
CA PHE A 33 -6.10 -12.75 -0.13
C PHE A 33 -5.28 -14.03 -0.30
N GLN A 34 -5.52 -14.84 -1.35
CA GLN A 34 -4.70 -15.96 -1.79
C GLN A 34 -3.65 -15.56 -2.82
N GLN A 35 -3.50 -14.24 -3.08
CA GLN A 35 -2.60 -13.67 -4.09
C GLN A 35 -2.90 -14.16 -5.50
N GLN A 36 -4.18 -14.38 -5.83
CA GLN A 36 -4.60 -14.73 -7.18
C GLN A 36 -5.01 -13.46 -7.93
N LEU A 37 -4.50 -13.32 -9.14
CA LEU A 37 -4.88 -12.24 -10.06
C LEU A 37 -5.93 -12.74 -11.04
N HIS A 38 -7.12 -12.14 -11.02
CA HIS A 38 -8.18 -12.48 -11.96
C HIS A 38 -7.78 -12.08 -13.39
N PRO A 39 -7.95 -12.97 -14.41
CA PRO A 39 -7.50 -12.70 -15.79
C PRO A 39 -8.09 -11.43 -16.40
N ARG A 40 -9.36 -11.09 -16.08
CA ARG A 40 -9.99 -9.85 -16.54
C ARG A 40 -9.30 -8.61 -15.97
N ILE A 41 -8.87 -8.63 -14.69
CA ILE A 41 -8.13 -7.52 -14.08
C ILE A 41 -6.80 -7.34 -14.78
N GLU A 42 -6.04 -8.43 -15.01
CA GLU A 42 -4.77 -8.37 -15.75
C GLU A 42 -4.94 -7.74 -17.13
N ALA A 43 -5.94 -8.19 -17.89
CA ALA A 43 -6.21 -7.68 -19.23
C ALA A 43 -6.65 -6.19 -19.19
N ALA A 44 -7.54 -5.83 -18.27
CA ALA A 44 -8.06 -4.47 -18.16
C ALA A 44 -6.99 -3.45 -17.75
N VAL A 45 -6.13 -3.80 -16.77
CA VAL A 45 -5.05 -2.92 -16.30
C VAL A 45 -4.03 -2.69 -17.42
N ARG A 46 -3.66 -3.73 -18.19
CA ARG A 46 -2.80 -3.58 -19.37
C ARG A 46 -3.38 -2.63 -20.40
N GLN A 47 -4.66 -2.79 -20.75
CA GLN A 47 -5.34 -1.92 -21.72
C GLN A 47 -5.44 -0.47 -21.21
N ALA A 48 -5.77 -0.26 -19.94
CA ALA A 48 -5.82 1.05 -19.33
C ALA A 48 -4.46 1.75 -19.34
N GLY A 49 -3.37 0.99 -19.08
CA GLY A 49 -2.00 1.48 -19.08
C GLY A 49 -1.47 1.95 -20.45
N GLU A 50 -2.16 1.59 -21.54
CA GLU A 50 -1.90 2.12 -22.90
C GLU A 50 -2.53 3.49 -23.13
N ARG A 51 -3.47 3.90 -22.28
CA ARG A 51 -4.28 5.13 -22.42
C ARG A 51 -3.94 6.19 -21.40
N VAL A 52 -3.75 5.78 -20.15
CA VAL A 52 -3.44 6.67 -19.01
C VAL A 52 -2.42 6.01 -18.09
N PRO A 53 -1.64 6.79 -17.31
CA PRO A 53 -0.83 6.23 -16.24
C PRO A 53 -1.67 5.41 -15.26
N VAL A 54 -1.34 4.13 -15.10
CA VAL A 54 -1.87 3.27 -14.04
C VAL A 54 -0.79 3.10 -12.99
N VAL A 55 -1.08 3.52 -11.77
CA VAL A 55 -0.20 3.54 -10.61
C VAL A 55 -0.61 2.45 -9.64
N ILE A 56 0.32 1.60 -9.21
CA ILE A 56 0.09 0.70 -8.07
C ILE A 56 0.47 1.44 -6.79
N ALA A 57 -0.44 1.48 -5.80
CA ALA A 57 -0.25 2.08 -4.49
C ALA A 57 -0.46 1.02 -3.39
N THR A 58 0.62 0.48 -2.82
CA THR A 58 0.58 -0.71 -1.97
C THR A 58 1.38 -0.56 -0.67
N GLY A 59 1.04 -1.33 0.34
CA GLY A 59 1.85 -1.52 1.55
C GLY A 59 3.11 -2.36 1.35
N ARG A 60 3.20 -3.05 0.22
CA ARG A 60 4.32 -3.94 -0.10
C ARG A 60 5.64 -3.17 -0.26
N MET A 61 6.74 -3.91 -0.07
CA MET A 61 8.08 -3.50 -0.47
C MET A 61 8.14 -3.35 -2.00
N TYR A 62 9.03 -2.50 -2.51
CA TYR A 62 9.19 -2.34 -3.96
C TYR A 62 9.53 -3.67 -4.64
N ARG A 63 10.49 -4.42 -4.09
CA ARG A 63 10.86 -5.75 -4.62
C ARG A 63 9.71 -6.76 -4.67
N SER A 64 8.75 -6.65 -3.74
CA SER A 64 7.57 -7.51 -3.69
C SER A 64 6.46 -7.03 -4.64
N ALA A 65 6.36 -5.72 -4.88
CA ALA A 65 5.38 -5.12 -5.78
C ALA A 65 5.80 -5.22 -7.27
N LEU A 66 7.10 -5.11 -7.55
CA LEU A 66 7.65 -5.07 -8.92
C LEU A 66 7.21 -6.24 -9.82
N PRO A 67 7.22 -7.51 -9.39
CA PRO A 67 6.74 -8.63 -10.21
C PRO A 67 5.27 -8.49 -10.61
N TRP A 68 4.44 -7.99 -9.70
CA TRP A 68 3.02 -7.75 -9.96
C TRP A 68 2.80 -6.58 -10.91
N ALA A 69 3.54 -5.49 -10.73
CA ALA A 69 3.50 -4.35 -11.65
C ALA A 69 3.88 -4.75 -13.08
N ARG A 70 4.92 -5.56 -13.23
CA ARG A 70 5.31 -6.13 -14.53
C ARG A 70 4.22 -7.01 -15.13
N ARG A 71 3.65 -7.90 -14.32
CA ARG A 71 2.56 -8.78 -14.75
C ARG A 71 1.33 -7.98 -15.19
N LEU A 72 0.98 -6.92 -14.47
CA LEU A 72 -0.09 -5.99 -14.81
C LEU A 72 0.26 -5.04 -15.97
N GLY A 73 1.49 -5.05 -16.47
CA GLY A 73 1.94 -4.16 -17.55
C GLY A 73 2.06 -2.70 -17.15
N VAL A 74 2.18 -2.42 -15.85
CA VAL A 74 2.32 -1.06 -15.30
C VAL A 74 3.67 -0.48 -15.70
N ARG A 75 3.65 0.78 -16.17
CA ARG A 75 4.86 1.56 -16.55
C ARG A 75 5.05 2.79 -15.69
N ALA A 76 3.99 3.25 -15.02
CA ALA A 76 4.06 4.36 -14.08
C ALA A 76 4.87 3.98 -12.84
N PRO A 77 5.38 4.98 -12.09
CA PRO A 77 6.05 4.72 -10.82
C PRO A 77 5.15 3.98 -9.82
N LEU A 78 5.79 3.18 -8.95
CA LEU A 78 5.12 2.45 -7.88
C LEU A 78 5.14 3.29 -6.60
N ILE A 79 4.02 3.29 -5.90
CA ILE A 79 3.88 3.79 -4.54
C ILE A 79 3.92 2.57 -3.62
N CYS A 80 4.97 2.46 -2.81
CA CYS A 80 5.24 1.32 -1.95
C CYS A 80 5.29 1.75 -0.48
N TYR A 81 5.29 0.76 0.45
CA TYR A 81 5.37 0.99 1.89
C TYR A 81 4.31 1.98 2.38
N GLN A 82 3.05 1.81 1.96
CA GLN A 82 1.95 2.71 2.34
C GLN A 82 2.23 4.18 1.96
N GLY A 83 2.92 4.43 0.84
CA GLY A 83 3.26 5.78 0.40
C GLY A 83 4.57 6.34 0.94
N ALA A 84 5.33 5.56 1.72
CA ALA A 84 6.64 5.99 2.20
C ALA A 84 7.74 5.96 1.11
N LEU A 85 7.50 5.27 0.00
CA LEU A 85 8.42 5.20 -1.15
C LEU A 85 7.65 5.39 -2.44
N VAL A 86 8.10 6.30 -3.30
CA VAL A 86 7.67 6.41 -4.70
C VAL A 86 8.89 6.20 -5.59
N GLN A 87 8.84 5.18 -6.41
CA GLN A 87 9.97 4.77 -7.24
C GLN A 87 9.52 4.38 -8.65
N ALA A 88 10.21 4.89 -9.66
CA ALA A 88 9.95 4.55 -11.04
C ALA A 88 10.15 3.05 -11.31
N MET A 89 9.47 2.55 -12.33
CA MET A 89 9.81 1.27 -12.92
C MET A 89 11.23 1.32 -13.49
N PRO A 90 11.97 0.19 -13.54
CA PRO A 90 13.28 0.15 -14.19
C PRO A 90 13.17 0.56 -15.66
N ASP A 91 14.14 1.35 -16.15
CA ASP A 91 14.21 1.73 -17.56
C ASP A 91 15.70 1.72 -18.00
N PRO A 92 16.13 0.80 -18.88
CA PRO A 92 15.32 -0.32 -19.42
C PRO A 92 14.95 -1.35 -18.34
N ASP A 93 13.73 -1.89 -18.43
CA ASP A 93 13.33 -2.99 -17.55
C ASP A 93 13.89 -4.32 -18.09
N PRO A 94 14.67 -5.08 -17.29
CA PRO A 94 15.17 -6.38 -17.71
C PRO A 94 14.07 -7.45 -17.82
N GLY A 95 12.85 -7.16 -17.35
CA GLY A 95 11.70 -8.09 -17.35
C GLY A 95 11.74 -9.13 -16.25
N GLU A 96 12.91 -9.52 -15.76
CA GLU A 96 13.11 -10.51 -14.71
C GLU A 96 14.10 -10.00 -13.66
N GLY A 97 14.05 -10.62 -12.49
CA GLY A 97 14.91 -10.27 -11.36
C GLY A 97 14.60 -8.90 -10.74
N LEU A 98 15.34 -8.54 -9.70
CA LEU A 98 15.20 -7.26 -9.01
C LEU A 98 16.00 -6.18 -9.74
N ALA A 99 15.32 -5.13 -10.14
CA ALA A 99 15.92 -3.93 -10.70
C ALA A 99 15.18 -2.71 -10.15
N TYR A 100 15.89 -1.61 -9.99
CA TYR A 100 15.34 -0.36 -9.44
C TYR A 100 15.36 0.73 -10.48
N GLY A 101 14.24 1.43 -10.64
CA GLY A 101 14.20 2.68 -11.39
C GLY A 101 14.62 3.88 -10.53
N ARG A 102 14.43 5.07 -11.06
CA ARG A 102 14.75 6.33 -10.36
C ARG A 102 13.89 6.48 -9.09
N LEU A 103 14.52 6.79 -7.96
CA LEU A 103 13.81 7.19 -6.75
C LEU A 103 13.17 8.57 -6.98
N ILE A 104 11.87 8.68 -6.76
CA ILE A 104 11.10 9.92 -6.90
C ILE A 104 10.97 10.59 -5.55
N SER A 105 10.47 9.87 -4.55
CA SER A 105 10.38 10.39 -3.18
C SER A 105 10.47 9.28 -2.14
N THR A 106 10.92 9.65 -0.94
CA THR A 106 10.88 8.76 0.23
C THR A 106 10.52 9.56 1.48
N GLU A 107 9.68 8.96 2.33
CA GLU A 107 9.30 9.46 3.64
C GLU A 107 9.83 8.50 4.70
N THR A 108 11.03 8.76 5.19
CA THR A 108 11.65 7.94 6.22
C THR A 108 11.17 8.32 7.62
N LEU A 109 11.08 7.31 8.48
CA LEU A 109 11.00 7.50 9.92
C LEU A 109 12.38 7.94 10.42
N ASP A 110 12.45 8.98 11.24
CA ASP A 110 13.72 9.43 11.80
C ASP A 110 14.35 8.36 12.70
N ALA A 111 15.68 8.34 12.75
CA ALA A 111 16.44 7.31 13.44
C ALA A 111 16.07 7.20 14.94
N ALA A 112 15.88 8.33 15.62
CA ALA A 112 15.56 8.34 17.06
C ALA A 112 14.19 7.74 17.32
N THR A 113 13.19 8.05 16.48
CA THR A 113 11.83 7.48 16.57
C THR A 113 11.85 5.99 16.23
N ALA A 114 12.60 5.56 15.21
CA ALA A 114 12.75 4.15 14.87
C ALA A 114 13.43 3.35 16.01
N GLN A 115 14.49 3.89 16.58
CA GLN A 115 15.18 3.29 17.73
C GLN A 115 14.29 3.18 18.96
N LEU A 116 13.46 4.21 19.23
CA LEU A 116 12.49 4.16 20.32
C LEU A 116 11.44 3.07 20.09
N ALA A 117 10.90 2.94 18.87
CA ALA A 117 9.96 1.87 18.54
C ALA A 117 10.57 0.47 18.78
N ILE A 118 11.83 0.28 18.37
CA ILE A 118 12.59 -0.95 18.62
C ILE A 118 12.78 -1.19 20.12
N ALA A 119 13.10 -0.15 20.90
CA ALA A 119 13.29 -0.25 22.35
C ALA A 119 11.99 -0.67 23.05
N VAL A 120 10.86 -0.04 22.71
CA VAL A 120 9.53 -0.40 23.24
C VAL A 120 9.21 -1.87 22.91
N ALA A 121 9.44 -2.31 21.67
CA ALA A 121 9.21 -3.70 21.29
C ALA A 121 10.10 -4.69 22.09
N ARG A 122 11.36 -4.32 22.34
CA ARG A 122 12.29 -5.13 23.14
C ARG A 122 11.84 -5.26 24.60
N GLU A 123 11.39 -4.16 25.21
CA GLU A 123 10.91 -4.14 26.59
C GLU A 123 9.76 -5.12 26.81
N HIS A 124 8.86 -5.22 25.85
CA HIS A 124 7.71 -6.13 25.90
C HIS A 124 7.97 -7.52 25.30
N GLY A 125 9.18 -7.80 24.80
CA GLY A 125 9.50 -9.07 24.15
C GLY A 125 8.81 -9.29 22.80
N TRP A 126 8.25 -8.26 22.19
CA TRP A 126 7.58 -8.33 20.89
C TRP A 126 8.58 -8.52 19.75
N HIS A 127 8.19 -9.33 18.77
CA HIS A 127 8.95 -9.42 17.53
C HIS A 127 8.94 -8.06 16.81
N ARG A 128 10.10 -7.68 16.29
CA ARG A 128 10.33 -6.42 15.58
C ARG A 128 11.19 -6.63 14.37
N GLN A 129 10.92 -5.85 13.35
CA GLN A 129 11.67 -5.84 12.10
C GLN A 129 11.69 -4.44 11.49
N ALA A 130 12.71 -4.15 10.70
CA ALA A 130 12.90 -2.85 10.06
C ALA A 130 13.17 -3.00 8.57
N TYR A 131 12.91 -1.92 7.82
CA TYR A 131 13.03 -1.91 6.36
C TYR A 131 13.99 -0.80 5.93
N VAL A 132 15.14 -1.19 5.45
CA VAL A 132 16.20 -0.28 4.99
C VAL A 132 16.64 -0.70 3.60
N ASP A 133 16.76 0.26 2.68
CA ASP A 133 17.20 0.02 1.29
C ASP A 133 16.46 -1.16 0.62
N ASP A 134 15.13 -1.19 0.78
CA ASP A 134 14.24 -2.25 0.28
C ASP A 134 14.62 -3.68 0.72
N ASN A 135 15.22 -3.82 1.90
CA ASN A 135 15.49 -5.09 2.56
C ASN A 135 14.79 -5.18 3.91
N LEU A 136 14.39 -6.41 4.26
CA LEU A 136 13.78 -6.76 5.55
C LEU A 136 14.87 -7.25 6.51
N PHE A 137 14.99 -6.57 7.65
CA PHE A 137 15.96 -6.91 8.71
C PHE A 137 15.24 -7.35 9.98
N CYS A 138 15.73 -8.44 10.59
CA CYS A 138 15.30 -8.95 11.89
C CYS A 138 16.53 -9.24 12.75
N GLU A 139 16.34 -9.28 14.08
CA GLU A 139 17.39 -9.71 15.02
C GLU A 139 17.31 -11.21 15.31
N GLU A 140 16.13 -11.79 15.23
CA GLU A 140 15.87 -13.16 15.64
C GLU A 140 15.04 -13.91 14.59
N ASP A 141 15.38 -15.18 14.40
CA ASP A 141 14.59 -16.09 13.56
C ASP A 141 13.41 -16.64 14.35
N ARG A 142 12.29 -15.92 14.29
CA ARG A 142 11.03 -16.25 14.96
C ARG A 142 9.93 -16.64 13.96
N ALA A 143 8.88 -17.27 14.48
CA ALA A 143 7.70 -17.61 13.68
C ALA A 143 7.05 -16.35 13.06
N GLU A 144 7.05 -15.24 13.80
CA GLU A 144 6.55 -13.92 13.37
C GLU A 144 7.32 -13.38 12.17
N ALA A 145 8.67 -13.48 12.18
CA ALA A 145 9.51 -13.06 11.06
C ALA A 145 9.21 -13.89 9.81
N ARG A 146 9.10 -15.21 9.97
CA ARG A 146 8.82 -16.14 8.88
C ARG A 146 7.41 -15.93 8.30
N LEU A 147 6.41 -15.66 9.15
CA LEU A 147 5.06 -15.32 8.70
C LEU A 147 5.08 -14.09 7.80
N TYR A 148 5.72 -13.01 8.26
CA TYR A 148 5.79 -11.78 7.48
C TYR A 148 6.55 -11.97 6.16
N ALA A 149 7.70 -12.64 6.21
CA ALA A 149 8.50 -12.92 5.01
C ALA A 149 7.75 -13.78 3.99
N HIS A 150 6.93 -14.73 4.47
CA HIS A 150 6.08 -15.55 3.62
C HIS A 150 4.99 -14.72 2.93
N VAL A 151 4.27 -13.89 3.68
CA VAL A 151 3.21 -13.00 3.14
C VAL A 151 3.80 -11.99 2.15
N GLY A 152 4.94 -11.39 2.48
CA GLY A 152 5.62 -10.41 1.63
C GLY A 152 6.40 -11.01 0.45
N ALA A 153 6.63 -12.33 0.45
CA ALA A 153 7.50 -13.04 -0.50
C ALA A 153 8.91 -12.40 -0.59
N VAL A 154 9.50 -12.07 0.58
CA VAL A 154 10.78 -11.37 0.68
C VAL A 154 11.76 -12.13 1.56
N PRO A 155 13.07 -12.12 1.25
CA PRO A 155 14.09 -12.70 2.11
C PRO A 155 14.30 -11.87 3.38
N ILE A 156 14.61 -12.54 4.49
CA ILE A 156 15.00 -11.91 5.75
C ILE A 156 16.52 -11.79 5.79
N GLN A 157 17.02 -10.64 6.24
CA GLN A 157 18.41 -10.44 6.62
C GLN A 157 18.49 -10.37 8.15
N PHE A 158 19.32 -11.22 8.75
CA PHE A 158 19.53 -11.20 10.19
C PHE A 158 20.69 -10.30 10.56
N VAL A 159 20.51 -9.51 11.62
CA VAL A 159 21.50 -8.56 12.16
C VAL A 159 21.56 -8.68 13.68
N ASP A 160 22.70 -8.33 14.26
CA ASP A 160 22.90 -8.37 15.71
C ASP A 160 22.11 -7.28 16.43
N ASP A 161 21.93 -6.10 15.77
CA ASP A 161 21.24 -4.95 16.37
C ASP A 161 20.51 -4.09 15.31
N LEU A 162 19.18 -4.09 15.37
CA LEU A 162 18.35 -3.28 14.52
C LEU A 162 18.53 -1.77 14.76
N THR A 163 18.90 -1.33 15.95
CA THR A 163 19.08 0.09 16.25
C THR A 163 20.23 0.70 15.43
N THR A 164 21.27 -0.07 15.19
CA THR A 164 22.39 0.29 14.30
C THR A 164 21.92 0.31 12.83
N THR A 165 21.11 -0.68 12.45
CA THR A 165 20.60 -0.79 11.08
C THR A 165 19.71 0.42 10.71
N VAL A 166 18.79 0.83 11.60
CA VAL A 166 17.89 1.97 11.36
C VAL A 166 18.55 3.34 11.52
N ALA A 167 19.76 3.43 12.03
CA ALA A 167 20.47 4.70 12.17
C ALA A 167 20.70 5.44 10.84
N ARG A 168 20.66 4.73 9.71
CA ARG A 168 20.76 5.29 8.35
C ARG A 168 19.42 5.72 7.75
N GLY A 169 18.34 5.60 8.53
CA GLY A 169 16.96 5.81 8.09
C GLY A 169 16.26 4.49 7.78
N THR A 170 14.96 4.46 8.02
CA THR A 170 14.08 3.33 7.68
C THR A 170 12.76 3.84 7.16
N VAL A 171 12.16 3.16 6.21
CA VAL A 171 10.82 3.53 5.72
C VAL A 171 9.74 3.13 6.72
N LYS A 172 9.93 2.04 7.45
CA LYS A 172 9.06 1.63 8.56
C LYS A 172 9.75 0.64 9.50
N VAL A 173 9.22 0.56 10.72
CA VAL A 173 9.42 -0.55 11.65
C VAL A 173 8.09 -1.28 11.77
N VAL A 174 8.11 -2.60 11.90
CA VAL A 174 6.90 -3.41 12.10
C VAL A 174 7.09 -4.29 13.34
N ALA A 175 6.13 -4.26 14.25
CA ALA A 175 5.98 -5.30 15.26
C ALA A 175 4.99 -6.35 14.74
N VAL A 176 5.38 -7.61 14.77
CA VAL A 176 4.54 -8.74 14.37
C VAL A 176 4.11 -9.49 15.62
N ILE A 177 2.80 -9.55 15.86
CA ILE A 177 2.22 -10.08 17.08
C ILE A 177 1.15 -11.12 16.72
N LEU A 178 1.37 -12.38 17.05
CA LEU A 178 0.45 -13.46 16.68
C LEU A 178 -0.82 -13.50 17.52
N ASP A 179 -0.74 -13.05 18.78
CA ASP A 179 -1.89 -12.95 19.68
C ASP A 179 -2.65 -11.65 19.45
N ALA A 180 -3.96 -11.72 19.24
CA ALA A 180 -4.79 -10.57 18.89
C ALA A 180 -4.93 -9.53 20.01
N GLU A 181 -5.02 -9.97 21.29
CA GLU A 181 -5.12 -9.05 22.42
C GLU A 181 -3.79 -8.35 22.64
N GLU A 182 -2.68 -9.09 22.50
CA GLU A 182 -1.34 -8.52 22.59
C GLU A 182 -1.06 -7.54 21.45
N ALA A 183 -1.56 -7.80 20.23
CA ALA A 183 -1.45 -6.86 19.11
C ALA A 183 -2.14 -5.51 19.41
N VAL A 184 -3.30 -5.54 20.07
CA VAL A 184 -3.96 -4.32 20.54
C VAL A 184 -3.11 -3.60 21.59
N ARG A 185 -2.54 -4.32 22.56
CA ARG A 185 -1.64 -3.75 23.59
C ARG A 185 -0.39 -3.13 22.94
N CYS A 186 0.21 -3.83 21.99
CA CYS A 186 1.35 -3.33 21.22
C CYS A 186 1.01 -2.00 20.50
N ARG A 187 -0.11 -1.96 19.80
CA ARG A 187 -0.54 -0.75 19.09
C ARG A 187 -0.74 0.43 20.04
N VAL A 188 -1.38 0.21 21.19
CA VAL A 188 -1.59 1.27 22.20
C VAL A 188 -0.23 1.74 22.74
N ALA A 189 0.63 0.84 23.21
CA ALA A 189 1.94 1.20 23.76
C ALA A 189 2.82 1.94 22.74
N MET A 190 2.83 1.51 21.46
CA MET A 190 3.55 2.22 20.40
C MET A 190 2.98 3.61 20.15
N THR A 191 1.64 3.75 20.13
CA THR A 191 0.98 5.04 19.94
C THR A 191 1.32 6.00 21.07
N ASP A 192 1.27 5.55 22.32
CA ASP A 192 1.55 6.36 23.49
C ASP A 192 3.03 6.78 23.56
N ALA A 193 3.95 5.85 23.28
CA ALA A 193 5.39 6.11 23.33
C ALA A 193 5.86 7.04 22.21
N LEU A 194 5.31 6.89 21.01
CA LEU A 194 5.78 7.61 19.81
C LEU A 194 5.01 8.92 19.57
N GLY A 195 3.75 9.00 19.98
CA GLY A 195 2.90 10.19 19.81
C GLY A 195 2.87 10.65 18.35
N ALA A 196 2.95 11.96 18.14
CA ALA A 196 2.93 12.57 16.81
C ALA A 196 4.20 12.32 15.95
N ARG A 197 5.23 11.67 16.51
CA ARG A 197 6.49 11.38 15.78
C ARG A 197 6.34 10.25 14.77
N ALA A 198 5.35 9.38 14.95
CA ALA A 198 5.09 8.27 14.05
C ALA A 198 3.60 8.06 13.83
N ARG A 199 3.27 7.55 12.65
CA ARG A 199 1.97 6.94 12.36
C ARG A 199 2.04 5.47 12.75
N VAL A 200 1.15 5.03 13.65
CA VAL A 200 1.04 3.63 14.10
C VAL A 200 -0.27 3.07 13.58
N THR A 201 -0.19 2.13 12.65
CA THR A 201 -1.37 1.55 11.98
C THR A 201 -1.26 0.04 11.86
N PRO A 202 -2.34 -0.73 12.04
CA PRO A 202 -2.37 -2.14 11.64
C PRO A 202 -2.55 -2.22 10.12
N SER A 203 -1.72 -3.01 9.43
CA SER A 203 -1.95 -3.42 8.04
C SER A 203 -2.64 -4.78 7.94
N TYR A 204 -2.40 -5.63 8.93
CA TYR A 204 -3.12 -6.84 9.28
C TYR A 204 -3.31 -6.84 10.79
N PRO A 205 -4.25 -7.63 11.34
CA PRO A 205 -4.44 -7.69 12.80
C PRO A 205 -3.14 -7.95 13.59
N GLN A 206 -2.20 -8.71 13.00
CA GLN A 206 -0.93 -9.09 13.60
C GLN A 206 0.23 -8.13 13.28
N PHE A 207 0.08 -7.21 12.32
CA PHE A 207 1.16 -6.34 11.82
C PHE A 207 0.94 -4.90 12.26
N ILE A 208 1.66 -4.47 13.28
CA ILE A 208 1.64 -3.08 13.77
C ILE A 208 2.77 -2.32 13.08
N GLU A 209 2.40 -1.50 12.12
CA GLU A 209 3.33 -0.70 11.31
C GLU A 209 3.58 0.66 11.94
N ILE A 210 4.83 1.04 12.04
CA ILE A 210 5.33 2.32 12.54
C ILE A 210 6.08 3.00 11.41
N ALA A 211 5.53 4.09 10.89
CA ALA A 211 6.07 4.82 9.75
C ALA A 211 6.09 6.34 9.99
N SER A 212 6.70 7.08 9.08
CA SER A 212 6.64 8.56 9.11
C SER A 212 5.18 9.04 9.15
N PRO A 213 4.84 10.05 9.96
CA PRO A 213 3.49 10.62 9.96
C PRO A 213 3.12 11.27 8.62
N ARG A 214 4.11 11.56 7.76
CA ARG A 214 3.91 12.08 6.40
C ARG A 214 3.72 10.99 5.35
N ALA A 215 3.94 9.71 5.70
CA ALA A 215 3.68 8.59 4.81
C ALA A 215 2.17 8.33 4.71
N GLY A 216 1.68 8.10 3.52
CA GLY A 216 0.29 7.80 3.21
C GLY A 216 0.12 7.60 1.71
N LYS A 217 -0.82 6.74 1.30
CA LYS A 217 -1.07 6.52 -0.14
C LYS A 217 -1.60 7.80 -0.80
N GLY A 218 -2.50 8.53 -0.15
CA GLY A 218 -3.03 9.79 -0.65
C GLY A 218 -1.96 10.87 -0.83
N PRO A 219 -1.15 11.22 0.18
CA PRO A 219 -0.02 12.12 0.01
C PRO A 219 0.96 11.69 -1.10
N ALA A 220 1.21 10.39 -1.27
CA ALA A 220 2.07 9.89 -2.33
C ALA A 220 1.44 10.01 -3.73
N VAL A 221 0.13 9.73 -3.85
CA VAL A 221 -0.64 9.94 -5.10
C VAL A 221 -0.63 11.41 -5.49
N ARG A 222 -0.81 12.34 -4.55
CA ARG A 222 -0.74 13.79 -4.83
C ARG A 222 0.62 14.19 -5.40
N ARG A 223 1.71 13.77 -4.75
CA ARG A 223 3.08 14.06 -5.23
C ARG A 223 3.34 13.46 -6.60
N LEU A 224 2.87 12.24 -6.83
CA LEU A 224 3.07 11.59 -8.13
C LEU A 224 2.23 12.23 -9.23
N ALA A 225 1.01 12.67 -8.95
CA ALA A 225 0.18 13.41 -9.90
C ALA A 225 0.84 14.75 -10.31
N GLU A 226 1.44 15.47 -9.35
CA GLU A 226 2.25 16.68 -9.63
C GLU A 226 3.44 16.36 -10.56
N GLU A 227 4.19 15.29 -10.28
CA GLU A 227 5.34 14.85 -11.11
C GLU A 227 4.90 14.46 -12.53
N LEU A 228 3.71 13.87 -12.68
CA LEU A 228 3.14 13.45 -13.98
C LEU A 228 2.37 14.56 -14.68
N GLY A 229 2.13 15.70 -14.03
CA GLY A 229 1.32 16.79 -14.58
C GLY A 229 -0.16 16.45 -14.71
N VAL A 230 -0.70 15.59 -13.82
CA VAL A 230 -2.09 15.11 -13.82
C VAL A 230 -2.94 15.95 -12.87
N ASP A 231 -4.12 16.33 -13.31
CA ASP A 231 -5.15 16.93 -12.46
C ASP A 231 -5.84 15.83 -11.63
N LEU A 232 -5.68 15.89 -10.30
CA LEU A 232 -6.27 14.91 -9.37
C LEU A 232 -7.80 14.85 -9.45
N SER A 233 -8.47 15.92 -9.84
CA SER A 233 -9.92 15.90 -10.08
C SER A 233 -10.33 14.98 -11.25
N ARG A 234 -9.37 14.57 -12.06
CA ARG A 234 -9.51 13.62 -13.18
C ARG A 234 -8.78 12.29 -12.91
N ALA A 235 -8.33 12.07 -11.68
CA ALA A 235 -7.78 10.80 -11.26
C ALA A 235 -8.86 9.92 -10.64
N VAL A 236 -8.69 8.61 -10.79
CA VAL A 236 -9.53 7.58 -10.16
C VAL A 236 -8.66 6.75 -9.25
N ALA A 237 -9.18 6.35 -8.09
CA ALA A 237 -8.53 5.40 -7.21
C ALA A 237 -9.44 4.24 -6.86
N VAL A 238 -8.87 3.04 -6.69
CA VAL A 238 -9.59 1.84 -6.23
C VAL A 238 -8.83 1.23 -5.05
N GLY A 239 -9.55 0.94 -3.95
CA GLY A 239 -8.97 0.37 -2.73
C GLY A 239 -10.00 -0.37 -1.87
N ASP A 240 -9.55 -1.13 -0.87
CA ASP A 240 -10.41 -1.96 -0.01
C ASP A 240 -10.18 -1.79 1.48
N ALA A 241 -9.05 -1.20 1.90
CA ALA A 241 -8.59 -1.19 3.28
C ALA A 241 -8.45 0.23 3.87
N PRO A 242 -8.39 0.37 5.21
CA PRO A 242 -8.28 1.68 5.88
C PRO A 242 -7.09 2.55 5.42
N ASN A 243 -6.01 1.93 4.96
CA ASN A 243 -4.85 2.60 4.40
C ASN A 243 -5.07 3.17 2.99
N ASP A 244 -6.24 2.91 2.37
CA ASP A 244 -6.66 3.47 1.09
C ASP A 244 -7.53 4.72 1.23
N VAL A 245 -8.10 4.96 2.41
CA VAL A 245 -9.02 6.08 2.64
C VAL A 245 -8.43 7.39 2.16
N ASP A 246 -7.19 7.71 2.56
CA ASP A 246 -6.52 8.94 2.16
C ASP A 246 -6.22 9.02 0.64
N MET A 247 -6.12 7.87 -0.04
CA MET A 247 -5.98 7.78 -1.49
C MET A 247 -7.32 8.00 -2.20
N LEU A 248 -8.39 7.36 -1.73
CA LEU A 248 -9.74 7.54 -2.27
C LEU A 248 -10.21 8.99 -2.15
N GLU A 249 -9.94 9.64 -1.00
CA GLU A 249 -10.24 11.06 -0.78
C GLU A 249 -9.34 12.03 -1.55
N ALA A 250 -8.17 11.58 -2.03
CA ALA A 250 -7.22 12.42 -2.74
C ALA A 250 -7.58 12.67 -4.20
N VAL A 251 -8.41 11.84 -4.79
CA VAL A 251 -8.72 11.84 -6.23
C VAL A 251 -10.12 12.37 -6.52
N GLY A 252 -10.42 12.60 -7.79
CA GLY A 252 -11.74 13.07 -8.22
C GLY A 252 -12.83 12.01 -8.19
N PHE A 253 -12.46 10.72 -8.19
CA PHE A 253 -13.43 9.62 -8.12
C PHE A 253 -12.81 8.40 -7.42
N GLY A 254 -13.21 8.18 -6.19
CA GLY A 254 -12.80 7.04 -5.36
C GLY A 254 -13.77 5.86 -5.50
N VAL A 255 -13.25 4.65 -5.66
CA VAL A 255 -14.04 3.41 -5.70
C VAL A 255 -13.56 2.46 -4.60
N ALA A 256 -14.48 2.03 -3.73
CA ALA A 256 -14.19 1.03 -2.71
C ALA A 256 -14.61 -0.37 -3.19
N VAL A 257 -13.82 -1.37 -2.83
CA VAL A 257 -14.26 -2.77 -2.98
C VAL A 257 -15.36 -3.04 -1.96
N GLU A 258 -16.44 -3.70 -2.36
CA GLU A 258 -17.66 -3.94 -1.53
C GLU A 258 -17.37 -4.68 -0.22
N SER A 259 -16.28 -5.48 -0.16
CA SER A 259 -15.83 -6.16 1.04
C SER A 259 -15.08 -5.26 2.03
N GLY A 260 -14.84 -3.98 1.68
CA GLY A 260 -14.14 -3.01 2.51
C GLY A 260 -14.88 -2.68 3.82
N LEU A 261 -14.11 -2.19 4.80
CA LEU A 261 -14.68 -1.71 6.05
C LEU A 261 -15.53 -0.45 5.83
N GLU A 262 -16.46 -0.18 6.76
CA GLU A 262 -17.40 0.94 6.67
C GLU A 262 -16.72 2.30 6.45
N GLU A 263 -15.54 2.52 7.03
CA GLU A 263 -14.76 3.74 6.84
C GLU A 263 -14.25 3.90 5.40
N VAL A 264 -13.87 2.79 4.76
CA VAL A 264 -13.41 2.78 3.36
C VAL A 264 -14.60 3.05 2.42
N LEU A 265 -15.72 2.38 2.68
CA LEU A 265 -16.95 2.60 1.92
C LEU A 265 -17.42 4.06 2.00
N ARG A 266 -17.31 4.71 3.18
CA ARG A 266 -17.71 6.13 3.32
C ARG A 266 -16.78 7.11 2.59
N ALA A 267 -15.53 6.73 2.35
CA ALA A 267 -14.55 7.58 1.68
C ALA A 267 -14.66 7.50 0.13
N ALA A 268 -15.49 6.61 -0.39
CA ALA A 268 -15.62 6.34 -1.81
C ALA A 268 -16.88 6.97 -2.43
N ASP A 269 -16.84 7.25 -3.73
CA ASP A 269 -17.97 7.72 -4.54
C ASP A 269 -18.81 6.56 -5.08
N ALA A 270 -18.18 5.38 -5.23
CA ALA A 270 -18.83 4.17 -5.71
C ALA A 270 -18.23 2.90 -5.10
N THR A 271 -18.91 1.77 -5.31
CA THR A 271 -18.38 0.45 -4.95
C THR A 271 -18.22 -0.44 -6.18
N CYS A 272 -17.27 -1.36 -6.13
CA CYS A 272 -17.08 -2.42 -7.11
C CYS A 272 -17.00 -3.80 -6.44
N ALA A 273 -17.22 -4.84 -7.24
CA ALA A 273 -17.09 -6.23 -6.81
C ALA A 273 -15.65 -6.57 -6.33
N PRO A 274 -15.48 -7.61 -5.51
CA PRO A 274 -14.17 -8.04 -5.04
C PRO A 274 -13.28 -8.59 -6.18
N PRO A 275 -11.96 -8.69 -5.97
CA PRO A 275 -11.01 -9.08 -7.02
C PRO A 275 -11.30 -10.45 -7.63
N GLN A 276 -11.86 -11.41 -6.88
CA GLN A 276 -12.26 -12.73 -7.39
C GLN A 276 -13.32 -12.64 -8.50
N GLU A 277 -14.12 -11.58 -8.50
CA GLU A 277 -15.17 -11.32 -9.47
C GLU A 277 -14.74 -10.35 -10.57
N GLY A 278 -13.54 -9.79 -10.46
CA GLY A 278 -12.97 -8.89 -11.47
C GLY A 278 -13.40 -7.42 -11.32
N GLY A 279 -13.70 -6.95 -10.11
CA GLY A 279 -14.24 -5.61 -9.86
C GLY A 279 -13.42 -4.47 -10.46
N VAL A 280 -12.09 -4.50 -10.36
CA VAL A 280 -11.22 -3.51 -11.01
C VAL A 280 -11.41 -3.51 -12.54
N ALA A 281 -11.62 -4.67 -13.16
CA ALA A 281 -11.88 -4.73 -14.61
C ALA A 281 -13.21 -4.07 -14.97
N ASP A 282 -14.24 -4.24 -14.13
CA ASP A 282 -15.53 -3.57 -14.31
C ASP A 282 -15.38 -2.04 -14.18
N VAL A 283 -14.60 -1.56 -13.20
CA VAL A 283 -14.27 -0.12 -13.06
C VAL A 283 -13.60 0.42 -14.31
N LEU A 284 -12.53 -0.21 -14.78
CA LEU A 284 -11.79 0.25 -15.94
C LEU A 284 -12.61 0.19 -17.24
N THR A 285 -13.50 -0.80 -17.36
CA THR A 285 -14.43 -0.91 -18.49
C THR A 285 -15.50 0.18 -18.45
N ALA A 286 -16.10 0.45 -17.29
CA ALA A 286 -17.09 1.52 -17.13
C ALA A 286 -16.51 2.91 -17.42
N LEU A 287 -15.22 3.13 -17.09
CA LEU A 287 -14.47 4.35 -17.40
C LEU A 287 -14.04 4.43 -18.88
N GLY A 288 -14.33 3.43 -19.70
CA GLY A 288 -13.91 3.38 -21.10
C GLY A 288 -12.41 3.16 -21.31
N LEU A 289 -11.68 2.74 -20.27
CA LEU A 289 -10.24 2.50 -20.33
C LEU A 289 -9.88 1.07 -20.76
N ALA A 290 -10.82 0.14 -20.67
CA ALA A 290 -10.65 -1.24 -21.10
C ALA A 290 -11.92 -1.78 -21.79
N ALA A 291 -11.79 -2.91 -22.46
CA ALA A 291 -12.87 -3.67 -23.09
C ALA A 291 -12.63 -5.17 -22.83
N VAL A 292 -13.06 -5.68 -21.65
CA VAL A 292 -12.80 -7.06 -21.18
C VAL A 292 -14.03 -7.71 -20.54
#